data_85ca5d0fb5688a344917a0e47a5da2f7
#
_entry.id   85ca5d0fb5688a344917a0e47a5da2f7
#
_cell.length_a   1.000
_cell.length_b   1.000
_cell.length_c   1.000
_cell.angle_alpha   90.00
_cell.angle_beta   90.00
_cell.angle_gamma   90.00
#
_symmetry.space_group_name_H-M   'P 1'
#
loop_
_entity.id
_entity.type
_entity.pdbx_description
1 polymer ?
#
loop_
_entity_poly.entity_id
_entity_poly.type
_entity_poly.pdbx_seq_one_letter_code
_entity_poly.pdbx_strand_id
1 'polypeptide(L)'
;MNWGFPSAFFLLLGAIPLILFLHSLKPKGTKIRTTTLFLWERVLKERPVGKRLGWLLRKNFLLLLQILTALILVMALADPSLLRYGYRAGDTVAVIDLSASMKARGRGGSRFDDARKEFLSLIDAMPSNQKMMVIGTGPIPRILSPLTGDKKRLSEIGRNLQPTDASGQVKDAILLAHSFLRQGSRDRVVVLSDGAFEGAEALPWHSSHLRLIRVEGKDDNVGITGFEFRRVPAGARHYEIMISVKNFTSRPLRTPVTLTIGEKKWIEENLELSPQESRVLIYPYRGALG
;
A
#
# COMPACT_ATOMS: atom_id res chain seq x y z
N MET A 1 -22.51 -3.87 -4.84
CA MET A 1 -23.30 -2.66 -5.14
C MET A 1 -23.92 -2.22 -3.81
N ASN A 2 -23.52 -1.10 -3.27
CA ASN A 2 -24.19 -0.53 -2.09
C ASN A 2 -25.10 0.59 -2.59
N TRP A 3 -26.35 0.55 -2.15
CA TRP A 3 -27.34 1.56 -2.46
C TRP A 3 -27.39 2.56 -1.30
N GLY A 4 -27.26 3.86 -1.59
CA GLY A 4 -27.29 4.92 -0.57
C GLY A 4 -28.65 4.98 0.11
N PHE A 5 -29.72 4.85 -0.68
CA PHE A 5 -31.11 4.85 -0.20
C PHE A 5 -31.92 3.72 -0.85
N PRO A 6 -31.80 2.46 -0.36
CA PRO A 6 -32.54 1.33 -0.94
C PRO A 6 -34.06 1.49 -0.82
N SER A 7 -34.53 2.31 0.13
CA SER A 7 -35.95 2.63 0.28
C SER A 7 -36.56 3.39 -0.91
N ALA A 8 -35.74 4.03 -1.76
CA ALA A 8 -36.22 4.72 -2.95
C ALA A 8 -36.92 3.76 -3.95
N PHE A 9 -36.57 2.47 -3.95
CA PHE A 9 -37.26 1.48 -4.79
C PHE A 9 -38.74 1.29 -4.44
N PHE A 10 -39.16 1.59 -3.21
CA PHE A 10 -40.58 1.54 -2.85
C PHE A 10 -41.42 2.58 -3.62
N LEU A 11 -40.80 3.67 -4.11
CA LEU A 11 -41.47 4.64 -4.97
C LEU A 11 -41.95 4.03 -6.28
N LEU A 12 -41.27 2.99 -6.82
CA LEU A 12 -41.73 2.29 -8.03
C LEU A 12 -43.05 1.55 -7.79
N LEU A 13 -43.30 1.04 -6.58
CA LEU A 13 -44.54 0.37 -6.21
C LEU A 13 -45.76 1.29 -6.31
N GLY A 14 -45.58 2.60 -6.10
CA GLY A 14 -46.63 3.62 -6.29
C GLY A 14 -46.64 4.19 -7.71
N ALA A 15 -45.46 4.50 -8.26
CA ALA A 15 -45.35 5.17 -9.57
C ALA A 15 -45.82 4.31 -10.74
N ILE A 16 -45.47 3.00 -10.76
CA ILE A 16 -45.84 2.12 -11.88
C ILE A 16 -47.35 1.92 -11.97
N PRO A 17 -48.07 1.57 -10.88
CA PRO A 17 -49.53 1.45 -10.93
C PRO A 17 -50.21 2.76 -11.31
N LEU A 18 -49.73 3.89 -10.83
CA LEU A 18 -50.25 5.22 -11.16
C LEU A 18 -50.10 5.51 -12.67
N ILE A 19 -48.93 5.27 -13.25
CA ILE A 19 -48.66 5.44 -14.68
C ILE A 19 -49.60 4.54 -15.51
N LEU A 20 -49.75 3.28 -15.11
CA LEU A 20 -50.63 2.32 -15.79
C LEU A 20 -52.09 2.76 -15.68
N PHE A 21 -52.52 3.23 -14.51
CA PHE A 21 -53.88 3.74 -14.30
C PHE A 21 -54.15 4.96 -15.17
N LEU A 22 -53.30 5.96 -15.16
CA LEU A 22 -53.41 7.15 -16.02
C LEU A 22 -53.40 6.82 -17.50
N HIS A 23 -52.58 5.84 -17.90
CA HIS A 23 -52.53 5.38 -19.30
C HIS A 23 -53.78 4.60 -19.70
N SER A 24 -54.50 3.96 -18.78
CA SER A 24 -55.74 3.26 -19.01
C SER A 24 -56.94 4.22 -19.20
N LEU A 25 -56.82 5.45 -18.68
CA LEU A 25 -57.82 6.50 -18.86
C LEU A 25 -57.81 7.05 -20.32
N LYS A 26 -58.04 6.21 -21.31
CA LYS A 26 -58.13 6.64 -22.70
C LYS A 26 -59.39 7.48 -22.89
N PRO A 27 -59.31 8.66 -23.54
CA PRO A 27 -60.47 9.42 -23.92
C PRO A 27 -61.34 8.54 -24.82
N LYS A 28 -62.59 8.38 -24.44
CA LYS A 28 -63.59 7.69 -25.29
C LYS A 28 -63.70 8.48 -26.61
N GLY A 29 -63.21 7.88 -27.72
CA GLY A 29 -63.32 8.49 -29.02
C GLY A 29 -64.82 8.79 -29.33
N THR A 30 -65.15 10.03 -29.54
CA THR A 30 -66.48 10.43 -30.02
C THR A 30 -66.67 9.84 -31.41
N LYS A 31 -67.69 9.01 -31.56
CA LYS A 31 -68.09 8.48 -32.88
C LYS A 31 -68.78 9.60 -33.65
N ILE A 32 -68.04 10.27 -34.54
CA ILE A 32 -68.60 11.23 -35.49
C ILE A 32 -69.10 10.43 -36.65
N ARG A 33 -70.40 10.46 -36.93
CA ARG A 33 -71.00 9.93 -38.15
C ARG A 33 -70.67 10.86 -39.30
N THR A 34 -69.79 10.43 -40.20
CA THR A 34 -69.53 11.14 -41.47
C THR A 34 -70.17 10.43 -42.60
N THR A 35 -70.86 11.14 -43.49
CA THR A 35 -71.59 10.63 -44.64
C THR A 35 -70.69 10.14 -45.78
N THR A 36 -69.36 10.37 -45.68
CA THR A 36 -68.39 10.02 -46.75
C THR A 36 -67.56 8.78 -46.41
N LEU A 37 -68.08 7.84 -45.65
CA LEU A 37 -67.34 6.63 -45.18
C LEU A 37 -66.82 5.77 -46.35
N PHE A 38 -67.46 5.76 -47.49
CA PHE A 38 -67.11 4.96 -48.68
C PHE A 38 -65.70 5.37 -49.26
N LEU A 39 -65.37 6.62 -49.28
CA LEU A 39 -64.07 7.12 -49.78
C LEU A 39 -62.90 6.77 -48.78
N TRP A 40 -63.18 6.78 -47.50
CA TRP A 40 -62.18 6.44 -46.49
C TRP A 40 -61.89 4.95 -46.37
N GLU A 41 -62.85 4.13 -46.68
CA GLU A 41 -62.71 2.65 -46.69
C GLU A 41 -61.70 2.18 -47.74
N ARG A 42 -61.67 2.86 -48.91
CA ARG A 42 -60.72 2.57 -49.99
C ARG A 42 -59.26 2.96 -49.62
N VAL A 43 -59.04 4.09 -48.95
CA VAL A 43 -57.75 4.53 -48.51
C VAL A 43 -57.23 3.71 -47.34
N LEU A 44 -58.11 3.18 -46.49
CA LEU A 44 -57.68 2.37 -45.32
C LEU A 44 -57.36 0.93 -45.71
N LYS A 45 -57.85 0.41 -46.85
CA LYS A 45 -57.51 -0.94 -47.33
C LYS A 45 -56.10 -1.06 -47.91
N GLU A 46 -55.45 0.05 -48.27
CA GLU A 46 -54.09 0.04 -48.84
C GLU A 46 -52.94 0.12 -47.80
N ARG A 47 -53.24 0.04 -46.52
CA ARG A 47 -52.17 -0.02 -45.55
C ARG A 47 -51.54 -1.42 -45.49
N PRO A 48 -50.28 -1.60 -45.90
CA PRO A 48 -49.60 -2.88 -45.81
C PRO A 48 -49.60 -3.36 -44.39
N VAL A 49 -50.02 -4.61 -44.18
CA VAL A 49 -49.93 -5.35 -42.92
C VAL A 49 -48.46 -5.68 -42.68
N GLY A 50 -47.62 -4.65 -42.50
CA GLY A 50 -46.22 -4.74 -42.26
C GLY A 50 -45.89 -4.47 -40.79
N LYS A 51 -45.50 -5.54 -40.07
CA LYS A 51 -44.83 -5.54 -38.79
C LYS A 51 -45.70 -5.17 -37.57
N ARG A 52 -46.46 -6.15 -37.09
CA ARG A 52 -47.22 -6.10 -35.82
C ARG A 52 -46.39 -5.59 -34.64
N LEU A 53 -45.10 -5.89 -34.61
CA LEU A 53 -44.21 -5.48 -33.55
C LEU A 53 -43.92 -3.97 -33.50
N GLY A 54 -43.76 -3.35 -34.69
CA GLY A 54 -43.54 -1.90 -34.79
C GLY A 54 -44.79 -1.06 -34.44
N TRP A 55 -46.01 -1.61 -34.69
CA TRP A 55 -47.26 -0.96 -34.34
C TRP A 55 -47.53 -1.00 -32.82
N LEU A 56 -47.23 -2.14 -32.16
CA LEU A 56 -47.31 -2.26 -30.68
C LEU A 56 -46.36 -1.34 -29.96
N LEU A 57 -45.13 -1.21 -30.46
CA LEU A 57 -44.12 -0.28 -29.91
C LEU A 57 -44.54 1.18 -30.10
N ARG A 58 -45.05 1.58 -31.26
CA ARG A 58 -45.52 2.95 -31.51
C ARG A 58 -46.75 3.32 -30.66
N LYS A 59 -47.65 2.38 -30.42
CA LYS A 59 -48.88 2.63 -29.65
C LYS A 59 -48.61 2.78 -28.16
N ASN A 60 -47.55 2.16 -27.65
CA ASN A 60 -47.21 2.14 -26.25
C ASN A 60 -45.89 2.85 -25.97
N PHE A 61 -45.29 3.53 -26.98
CA PHE A 61 -44.01 4.22 -26.84
C PHE A 61 -44.01 5.24 -25.71
N LEU A 62 -45.11 6.00 -25.57
CA LEU A 62 -45.25 6.98 -24.50
C LEU A 62 -45.27 6.31 -23.13
N LEU A 63 -45.93 5.16 -22.97
CA LEU A 63 -45.94 4.40 -21.73
C LEU A 63 -44.54 3.86 -21.37
N LEU A 64 -43.84 3.34 -22.37
CA LEU A 64 -42.47 2.84 -22.19
C LEU A 64 -41.53 3.97 -21.78
N LEU A 65 -41.66 5.15 -22.41
CA LEU A 65 -40.86 6.32 -22.06
C LEU A 65 -41.16 6.79 -20.62
N GLN A 66 -42.44 6.80 -20.20
CA GLN A 66 -42.83 7.19 -18.85
C GLN A 66 -42.27 6.21 -17.80
N ILE A 67 -42.35 4.93 -18.03
CA ILE A 67 -41.78 3.90 -17.12
C ILE A 67 -40.26 4.03 -17.07
N LEU A 68 -39.59 4.22 -18.21
CA LEU A 68 -38.16 4.41 -18.28
C LEU A 68 -37.71 5.67 -17.51
N THR A 69 -38.44 6.75 -17.68
CA THR A 69 -38.16 8.01 -16.96
C THR A 69 -38.32 7.83 -15.45
N ALA A 70 -39.41 7.16 -15.03
CA ALA A 70 -39.62 6.85 -13.60
C ALA A 70 -38.51 5.96 -13.04
N LEU A 71 -38.05 4.95 -13.79
CA LEU A 71 -36.97 4.07 -13.41
C LEU A 71 -35.65 4.84 -13.24
N ILE A 72 -35.31 5.70 -14.20
CA ILE A 72 -34.09 6.55 -14.16
C ILE A 72 -34.15 7.48 -12.95
N LEU A 73 -35.31 8.09 -12.68
CA LEU A 73 -35.49 8.99 -11.57
C LEU A 73 -35.32 8.24 -10.22
N VAL A 74 -35.91 7.08 -10.08
CA VAL A 74 -35.76 6.27 -8.86
C VAL A 74 -34.32 5.75 -8.71
N MET A 75 -33.68 5.36 -9.80
CA MET A 75 -32.25 5.00 -9.78
C MET A 75 -31.37 6.19 -9.37
N ALA A 76 -31.69 7.40 -9.80
CA ALA A 76 -30.97 8.60 -9.39
C ALA A 76 -31.18 8.92 -7.89
N LEU A 77 -32.41 8.73 -7.37
CA LEU A 77 -32.71 8.89 -5.93
C LEU A 77 -32.12 7.77 -5.07
N ALA A 78 -32.05 6.55 -5.58
CA ALA A 78 -31.48 5.40 -4.88
C ALA A 78 -29.96 5.56 -4.66
N ASP A 79 -29.36 6.61 -5.28
CA ASP A 79 -27.93 6.88 -5.24
C ASP A 79 -27.15 5.57 -5.41
N PRO A 80 -27.21 4.92 -6.59
CA PRO A 80 -26.40 3.75 -6.82
C PRO A 80 -24.97 4.26 -6.65
N SER A 81 -24.39 4.11 -5.48
CA SER A 81 -22.97 4.09 -5.39
C SER A 81 -22.58 2.87 -6.25
N LEU A 82 -22.45 3.08 -7.56
CA LEU A 82 -21.49 2.38 -8.34
C LEU A 82 -20.24 2.59 -7.50
N LEU A 83 -19.98 1.62 -6.60
CA LEU A 83 -18.63 1.33 -6.24
C LEU A 83 -17.94 1.19 -7.62
N ARG A 84 -17.56 2.32 -8.20
CA ARG A 84 -16.26 2.34 -8.78
C ARG A 84 -15.42 1.84 -7.62
N TYR A 85 -15.09 0.57 -7.69
CA TYR A 85 -13.81 0.08 -7.26
C TYR A 85 -12.75 0.75 -8.18
N GLY A 86 -12.78 2.04 -8.31
CA GLY A 86 -11.66 2.83 -8.01
C GLY A 86 -11.55 2.64 -6.51
N TYR A 87 -10.93 1.53 -6.06
CA TYR A 87 -10.19 1.59 -4.83
C TYR A 87 -9.50 2.95 -4.89
N ARG A 88 -9.96 3.92 -4.11
CA ARG A 88 -9.01 4.88 -3.59
C ARG A 88 -8.12 3.98 -2.76
N ALA A 89 -7.15 3.40 -3.44
CA ALA A 89 -6.06 2.75 -2.79
C ALA A 89 -5.57 3.80 -1.81
N GLY A 90 -5.70 3.53 -0.53
CA GLY A 90 -5.29 4.50 0.47
C GLY A 90 -3.85 4.86 0.16
N ASP A 91 -3.44 6.05 0.48
CA ASP A 91 -2.07 6.48 0.28
C ASP A 91 -1.14 5.57 1.11
N THR A 92 0.07 5.36 0.64
CA THR A 92 1.03 4.48 1.31
C THR A 92 2.19 5.29 1.86
N VAL A 93 2.54 5.06 3.11
CA VAL A 93 3.80 5.53 3.68
C VAL A 93 4.76 4.35 3.75
N ALA A 94 5.79 4.35 2.90
CA ALA A 94 6.82 3.33 2.88
C ALA A 94 7.95 3.72 3.85
N VAL A 95 8.19 2.89 4.85
CA VAL A 95 9.32 3.00 5.77
C VAL A 95 10.39 2.01 5.33
N ILE A 96 11.56 2.51 4.96
CA ILE A 96 12.67 1.69 4.48
C ILE A 96 13.75 1.67 5.56
N ASP A 97 14.08 0.48 6.00
CA ASP A 97 15.15 0.28 6.98
C ASP A 97 16.51 0.44 6.33
N LEU A 98 17.26 1.43 6.81
CA LEU A 98 18.61 1.75 6.34
C LEU A 98 19.68 1.42 7.39
N SER A 99 19.35 0.61 8.41
CA SER A 99 20.29 0.24 9.47
C SER A 99 21.43 -0.65 8.96
N ALA A 100 22.48 -0.73 9.75
CA ALA A 100 23.66 -1.55 9.45
C ALA A 100 23.33 -3.04 9.24
N SER A 101 22.30 -3.58 9.93
CA SER A 101 21.86 -4.97 9.77
C SER A 101 21.37 -5.29 8.35
N MET A 102 20.88 -4.27 7.62
CA MET A 102 20.44 -4.40 6.23
C MET A 102 21.59 -4.63 5.25
N LYS A 103 22.85 -4.38 5.65
CA LYS A 103 24.05 -4.73 4.85
C LYS A 103 24.37 -6.22 4.88
N ALA A 104 23.79 -6.97 5.80
CA ALA A 104 24.01 -8.43 5.89
C ALA A 104 23.55 -9.13 4.60
N ARG A 105 24.10 -10.33 4.33
CA ARG A 105 23.78 -11.11 3.14
C ARG A 105 22.30 -11.48 3.09
N GLY A 106 21.64 -11.10 1.99
CA GLY A 106 20.29 -11.47 1.62
C GLY A 106 20.27 -12.66 0.65
N ARG A 107 19.13 -12.87 0.00
CA ARG A 107 18.96 -13.93 -1.01
C ARG A 107 19.67 -13.63 -2.32
N GLY A 108 19.69 -12.37 -2.74
CA GLY A 108 20.22 -11.93 -4.04
C GLY A 108 21.26 -10.81 -3.97
N GLY A 109 21.95 -10.67 -2.83
CA GLY A 109 22.89 -9.60 -2.54
C GLY A 109 22.91 -9.30 -1.05
N SER A 110 22.71 -8.06 -0.67
CA SER A 110 22.44 -7.68 0.73
C SER A 110 20.92 -7.75 1.02
N ARG A 111 20.52 -7.80 2.30
CA ARG A 111 19.11 -7.65 2.71
C ARG A 111 18.52 -6.34 2.18
N PHE A 112 19.34 -5.29 2.13
CA PHE A 112 18.95 -4.01 1.56
C PHE A 112 18.65 -4.08 0.06
N ASP A 113 19.42 -4.88 -0.71
CA ASP A 113 19.14 -5.06 -2.14
C ASP A 113 17.81 -5.77 -2.36
N ASP A 114 17.45 -6.70 -1.49
CA ASP A 114 16.16 -7.37 -1.53
C ASP A 114 15.02 -6.41 -1.12
N ALA A 115 15.22 -5.59 -0.07
CA ALA A 115 14.27 -4.54 0.32
C ALA A 115 14.07 -3.51 -0.80
N ARG A 116 15.14 -3.13 -1.51
CA ARG A 116 15.09 -2.21 -2.65
C ARG A 116 14.26 -2.79 -3.79
N LYS A 117 14.43 -4.08 -4.12
CA LYS A 117 13.63 -4.77 -5.15
C LYS A 117 12.15 -4.77 -4.79
N GLU A 118 11.82 -5.12 -3.54
CA GLU A 118 10.45 -5.09 -3.03
C GLU A 118 9.85 -3.68 -3.08
N PHE A 119 10.63 -2.67 -2.70
CA PHE A 119 10.18 -1.27 -2.78
C PHE A 119 9.89 -0.84 -4.22
N LEU A 120 10.75 -1.16 -5.18
CA LEU A 120 10.53 -0.86 -6.59
C LEU A 120 9.29 -1.61 -7.12
N SER A 121 9.09 -2.86 -6.73
CA SER A 121 7.88 -3.63 -7.05
C SER A 121 6.61 -2.98 -6.51
N LEU A 122 6.65 -2.42 -5.29
CA LEU A 122 5.53 -1.67 -4.73
C LEU A 122 5.20 -0.42 -5.54
N ILE A 123 6.21 0.30 -6.04
CA ILE A 123 6.02 1.48 -6.88
C ILE A 123 5.39 1.08 -8.22
N ASP A 124 5.88 0.01 -8.85
CA ASP A 124 5.36 -0.47 -10.13
C ASP A 124 3.89 -0.90 -10.01
N ALA A 125 3.55 -1.59 -8.92
CA ALA A 125 2.19 -2.04 -8.61
C ALA A 125 1.26 -0.91 -8.14
N MET A 126 1.77 0.29 -7.88
CA MET A 126 0.99 1.42 -7.35
C MET A 126 -0.02 1.92 -8.41
N PRO A 127 -1.33 1.97 -8.10
CA PRO A 127 -2.34 2.56 -8.98
C PRO A 127 -2.08 4.06 -9.26
N SER A 128 -2.54 4.56 -10.41
CA SER A 128 -2.34 5.96 -10.82
C SER A 128 -2.99 6.99 -9.88
N ASN A 129 -3.99 6.59 -9.12
CA ASN A 129 -4.72 7.43 -8.16
C ASN A 129 -4.19 7.32 -6.72
N GLN A 130 -3.12 6.54 -6.49
CA GLN A 130 -2.46 6.38 -5.20
C GLN A 130 -1.22 7.26 -5.14
N LYS A 131 -0.90 7.74 -3.93
CA LYS A 131 0.34 8.45 -3.63
C LYS A 131 1.16 7.67 -2.62
N MET A 132 2.46 7.86 -2.66
CA MET A 132 3.40 7.25 -1.72
C MET A 132 4.32 8.30 -1.12
N MET A 133 4.52 8.20 0.19
CA MET A 133 5.57 8.91 0.94
C MET A 133 6.66 7.91 1.27
N VAL A 134 7.91 8.34 1.31
CA VAL A 134 9.05 7.48 1.66
C VAL A 134 9.76 8.06 2.86
N ILE A 135 9.93 7.22 3.89
CA ILE A 135 10.68 7.54 5.10
C ILE A 135 11.85 6.55 5.21
N GLY A 136 13.06 7.04 5.35
CA GLY A 136 14.24 6.23 5.64
C GLY A 136 14.52 6.22 7.13
N THR A 137 14.89 5.03 7.66
CA THR A 137 15.39 4.94 9.04
C THR A 137 16.88 5.31 9.08
N GLY A 138 17.34 5.62 10.26
CA GLY A 138 18.72 5.95 10.57
C GLY A 138 18.79 6.31 12.04
N PRO A 139 19.84 6.99 12.51
CA PRO A 139 19.88 7.53 13.88
C PRO A 139 18.68 8.46 14.16
N ILE A 140 18.19 9.13 13.13
CA ILE A 140 16.97 9.95 13.14
C ILE A 140 16.20 9.63 11.85
N PRO A 141 14.92 9.27 11.93
CA PRO A 141 14.09 9.04 10.75
C PRO A 141 13.97 10.29 9.87
N ARG A 142 14.05 10.13 8.56
CA ARG A 142 13.98 11.25 7.59
C ARG A 142 12.96 10.97 6.50
N ILE A 143 12.22 12.00 6.13
CA ILE A 143 11.34 11.97 4.95
C ILE A 143 12.22 12.11 3.71
N LEU A 144 12.33 11.04 2.92
CA LEU A 144 13.12 11.00 1.69
C LEU A 144 12.30 11.49 0.49
N SER A 145 10.99 11.26 0.53
CA SER A 145 10.03 11.80 -0.43
C SER A 145 8.74 12.19 0.28
N PRO A 146 8.23 13.41 0.03
CA PRO A 146 6.86 13.75 0.44
C PRO A 146 5.84 12.90 -0.33
N LEU A 147 4.58 12.97 0.08
CA LEU A 147 3.49 12.23 -0.54
C LEU A 147 3.34 12.62 -2.03
N THR A 148 3.70 11.72 -2.93
CA THR A 148 3.69 11.95 -4.38
C THR A 148 3.17 10.74 -5.16
N GLY A 149 2.54 10.98 -6.32
CA GLY A 149 2.16 9.96 -7.29
C GLY A 149 3.20 9.75 -8.41
N ASP A 150 4.30 10.49 -8.38
CA ASP A 150 5.35 10.41 -9.40
C ASP A 150 6.22 9.16 -9.19
N LYS A 151 5.88 8.09 -9.92
CA LYS A 151 6.59 6.81 -9.86
C LYS A 151 8.06 6.92 -10.30
N LYS A 152 8.37 7.81 -11.24
CA LYS A 152 9.76 7.99 -11.72
C LYS A 152 10.63 8.54 -10.61
N ARG A 153 10.16 9.59 -9.94
CA ARG A 153 10.86 10.20 -8.79
C ARG A 153 11.02 9.21 -7.64
N LEU A 154 9.97 8.44 -7.30
CA LEU A 154 10.04 7.42 -6.26
C LEU A 154 11.05 6.32 -6.60
N SER A 155 11.07 5.85 -7.86
CA SER A 155 12.01 4.83 -8.31
C SER A 155 13.46 5.33 -8.31
N GLU A 156 13.69 6.58 -8.68
CA GLU A 156 15.00 7.22 -8.63
C GLU A 156 15.52 7.28 -7.17
N ILE A 157 14.67 7.70 -6.24
CA ILE A 157 15.01 7.68 -4.81
C ILE A 157 15.37 6.25 -4.39
N GLY A 158 14.54 5.26 -4.69
CA GLY A 158 14.79 3.87 -4.33
C GLY A 158 16.11 3.31 -4.85
N ARG A 159 16.49 3.65 -6.09
CA ARG A 159 17.76 3.23 -6.68
C ARG A 159 18.98 3.86 -6.02
N ASN A 160 18.85 5.11 -5.57
CA ASN A 160 19.96 5.88 -4.98
C ASN A 160 20.11 5.69 -3.48
N LEU A 161 19.14 5.02 -2.82
CA LEU A 161 19.22 4.73 -1.40
C LEU A 161 20.40 3.80 -1.06
N GLN A 162 21.05 4.09 0.06
CA GLN A 162 22.15 3.31 0.61
C GLN A 162 21.91 3.04 2.10
N PRO A 163 22.21 1.83 2.60
CA PRO A 163 22.16 1.54 4.03
C PRO A 163 23.32 2.24 4.75
N THR A 164 23.08 2.66 5.98
CA THR A 164 24.07 3.33 6.83
C THR A 164 24.80 2.32 7.71
N ASP A 165 25.87 2.77 8.41
CA ASP A 165 26.56 1.98 9.42
C ASP A 165 25.99 2.18 10.84
N ALA A 166 24.90 2.96 10.95
CA ALA A 166 24.26 3.27 12.21
C ALA A 166 23.10 2.33 12.52
N SER A 167 22.64 2.35 13.77
CA SER A 167 21.38 1.71 14.16
C SER A 167 20.20 2.44 13.51
N GLY A 168 19.16 1.68 13.12
CA GLY A 168 17.94 2.25 12.58
C GLY A 168 16.87 2.43 13.66
N GLN A 169 16.35 3.65 13.80
CA GLN A 169 15.20 3.94 14.67
C GLN A 169 13.90 3.60 13.93
N VAL A 170 13.66 2.29 13.70
CA VAL A 170 12.52 1.81 12.91
C VAL A 170 11.19 2.12 13.60
N LYS A 171 11.13 1.98 14.93
CA LYS A 171 9.95 2.29 15.74
C LYS A 171 9.55 3.76 15.59
N ASP A 172 10.51 4.67 15.69
CA ASP A 172 10.26 6.10 15.56
C ASP A 172 9.83 6.48 14.14
N ALA A 173 10.40 5.80 13.13
CA ALA A 173 9.98 5.97 11.74
C ALA A 173 8.54 5.50 11.52
N ILE A 174 8.11 4.41 12.17
CA ILE A 174 6.72 3.94 12.13
C ILE A 174 5.77 4.93 12.82
N LEU A 175 6.15 5.46 13.97
CA LEU A 175 5.37 6.49 14.67
C LEU A 175 5.24 7.76 13.83
N LEU A 176 6.35 8.20 13.22
CA LEU A 176 6.32 9.30 12.26
C LEU A 176 5.41 9.00 11.08
N ALA A 177 5.52 7.81 10.47
CA ALA A 177 4.66 7.40 9.36
C ALA A 177 3.18 7.39 9.74
N HIS A 178 2.86 6.94 10.96
CA HIS A 178 1.49 6.90 11.48
C HIS A 178 0.87 8.29 11.60
N SER A 179 1.65 9.33 11.90
CA SER A 179 1.17 10.71 12.01
C SER A 179 0.67 11.28 10.67
N PHE A 180 1.07 10.69 9.55
CA PHE A 180 0.60 11.09 8.21
C PHE A 180 -0.63 10.33 7.73
N LEU A 181 -1.07 9.29 8.44
CA LEU A 181 -2.28 8.55 8.08
C LEU A 181 -3.52 9.38 8.39
N ARG A 182 -4.45 9.44 7.46
CA ARG A 182 -5.74 10.11 7.65
C ARG A 182 -6.71 9.17 8.39
N GLN A 183 -7.34 9.67 9.43
CA GLN A 183 -8.35 8.91 10.17
C GLN A 183 -9.51 8.48 9.25
N GLY A 184 -9.93 7.23 9.37
CA GLY A 184 -11.02 6.67 8.56
C GLY A 184 -10.66 6.42 7.09
N SER A 185 -9.41 6.68 6.68
CA SER A 185 -8.93 6.37 5.34
C SER A 185 -8.43 4.92 5.24
N ARG A 186 -8.14 4.48 4.02
CA ARG A 186 -7.45 3.20 3.77
C ARG A 186 -5.93 3.37 3.63
N ASP A 187 -5.41 4.46 4.19
CA ASP A 187 -3.98 4.72 4.18
C ASP A 187 -3.26 3.67 5.01
N ARG A 188 -2.06 3.31 4.60
CA ARG A 188 -1.28 2.25 5.26
C ARG A 188 0.20 2.59 5.34
N VAL A 189 0.83 2.07 6.37
CA VAL A 189 2.28 2.05 6.52
C VAL A 189 2.80 0.69 6.05
N VAL A 190 3.79 0.70 5.18
CA VAL A 190 4.50 -0.50 4.74
C VAL A 190 5.94 -0.37 5.18
N VAL A 191 6.40 -1.28 6.01
CA VAL A 191 7.76 -1.31 6.55
C VAL A 191 8.56 -2.37 5.82
N LEU A 192 9.70 -2.00 5.27
CA LEU A 192 10.66 -2.90 4.63
C LEU A 192 11.87 -3.01 5.56
N SER A 193 12.00 -4.11 6.30
CA SER A 193 13.04 -4.34 7.30
C SER A 193 13.31 -5.83 7.45
N ASP A 194 14.45 -6.21 8.01
CA ASP A 194 14.72 -7.57 8.45
C ASP A 194 13.98 -7.95 9.73
N GLY A 195 13.33 -6.97 10.37
CA GLY A 195 12.61 -7.14 11.64
C GLY A 195 13.48 -7.22 12.87
N ALA A 196 14.79 -6.98 12.75
CA ALA A 196 15.75 -7.05 13.84
C ALA A 196 15.86 -5.70 14.57
N PHE A 197 14.75 -5.15 15.07
CA PHE A 197 14.73 -3.94 15.85
C PHE A 197 13.92 -4.11 17.14
N GLU A 198 14.23 -3.28 18.14
CA GLU A 198 13.61 -3.37 19.46
C GLU A 198 12.09 -3.11 19.39
N GLY A 199 11.32 -4.01 20.00
CA GLY A 199 9.87 -3.92 20.05
C GLY A 199 9.15 -4.35 18.76
N ALA A 200 9.83 -4.96 17.79
CA ALA A 200 9.21 -5.47 16.56
C ALA A 200 8.07 -6.45 16.84
N GLU A 201 8.19 -7.29 17.87
CA GLU A 201 7.18 -8.31 18.22
C GLU A 201 5.89 -7.70 18.80
N ALA A 202 5.98 -6.50 19.40
CA ALA A 202 4.84 -5.82 20.01
C ALA A 202 3.99 -5.04 19.02
N LEU A 203 4.42 -4.91 17.76
CA LEU A 203 3.71 -4.14 16.76
C LEU A 203 2.58 -4.94 16.08
N PRO A 204 1.43 -4.31 15.81
CA PRO A 204 0.27 -5.00 15.22
C PRO A 204 0.42 -5.17 13.70
N TRP A 205 1.36 -6.01 13.26
CA TRP A 205 1.68 -6.24 11.84
C TRP A 205 0.51 -6.76 10.99
N HIS A 206 -0.52 -7.30 11.62
CA HIS A 206 -1.71 -7.82 10.95
C HIS A 206 -2.87 -6.81 10.90
N SER A 207 -2.62 -5.55 11.29
CA SER A 207 -3.63 -4.50 11.17
C SER A 207 -3.81 -4.08 9.70
N SER A 208 -4.97 -3.53 9.37
CA SER A 208 -5.25 -3.02 8.02
C SER A 208 -4.33 -1.85 7.61
N HIS A 209 -3.70 -1.19 8.59
CA HIS A 209 -2.92 0.03 8.40
C HIS A 209 -1.41 -0.15 8.53
N LEU A 210 -0.93 -1.31 9.02
CA LEU A 210 0.50 -1.57 9.20
C LEU A 210 0.88 -2.94 8.63
N ARG A 211 1.82 -2.97 7.72
CA ARG A 211 2.33 -4.19 7.10
C ARG A 211 3.85 -4.22 7.12
N LEU A 212 4.42 -5.32 7.59
CA LEU A 212 5.84 -5.62 7.46
C LEU A 212 6.09 -6.45 6.19
N ILE A 213 6.99 -5.99 5.35
CA ILE A 213 7.64 -6.79 4.32
C ILE A 213 9.00 -7.19 4.89
N ARG A 214 9.04 -8.39 5.45
CA ARG A 214 10.26 -8.90 6.05
C ARG A 214 11.22 -9.34 4.96
N VAL A 215 12.40 -8.74 4.92
CA VAL A 215 13.49 -9.21 4.07
C VAL A 215 14.29 -10.24 4.85
N GLU A 216 14.14 -11.49 4.43
CA GLU A 216 14.85 -12.61 5.04
C GLU A 216 16.25 -12.70 4.43
N GLY A 217 17.27 -12.68 5.29
CA GLY A 217 18.61 -13.14 4.94
C GLY A 217 18.79 -14.60 5.31
N LYS A 218 19.85 -15.22 4.87
CA LYS A 218 20.34 -16.42 5.53
C LYS A 218 20.75 -15.98 6.92
N ASP A 219 20.37 -16.76 7.94
CA ASP A 219 20.76 -16.53 9.35
C ASP A 219 22.26 -16.78 9.59
N ASP A 220 23.05 -16.75 8.52
CA ASP A 220 24.48 -16.94 8.51
C ASP A 220 25.17 -15.57 8.66
N ASN A 221 25.08 -14.99 9.84
CA ASN A 221 25.71 -13.71 10.12
C ASN A 221 26.59 -13.80 11.38
N VAL A 222 27.73 -13.12 11.31
CA VAL A 222 28.55 -12.79 12.49
C VAL A 222 28.61 -11.28 12.57
N GLY A 223 28.33 -10.75 13.72
CA GLY A 223 28.28 -9.29 13.89
C GLY A 223 29.02 -8.81 15.13
N ILE A 224 29.51 -7.60 15.07
CA ILE A 224 30.00 -6.87 16.23
C ILE A 224 28.76 -6.34 16.96
N THR A 225 28.53 -6.79 18.18
CA THR A 225 27.36 -6.43 19.00
C THR A 225 27.70 -5.34 20.04
N GLY A 226 28.99 -5.10 20.28
CA GLY A 226 29.45 -4.04 21.18
C GLY A 226 30.83 -3.60 20.77
N PHE A 227 31.07 -2.29 20.85
CA PHE A 227 32.36 -1.68 20.68
C PHE A 227 32.48 -0.57 21.70
N GLU A 228 33.39 -0.74 22.68
CA GLU A 228 33.60 0.23 23.72
C GLU A 228 35.06 0.61 23.75
N PHE A 229 35.30 1.87 24.02
CA PHE A 229 36.61 2.43 24.19
C PHE A 229 36.69 3.13 25.55
N ARG A 230 37.49 2.60 26.43
CA ARG A 230 37.60 3.08 27.82
C ARG A 230 39.02 3.53 28.17
N ARG A 231 39.16 4.68 28.81
CA ARG A 231 40.40 5.10 29.38
C ARG A 231 40.64 4.39 30.70
N VAL A 232 41.81 3.80 30.85
CA VAL A 232 42.20 3.14 32.11
C VAL A 232 42.89 4.18 33.04
N PRO A 233 42.50 4.27 34.33
CA PRO A 233 43.06 5.25 35.25
C PRO A 233 44.56 5.07 35.54
N ALA A 234 45.12 3.90 35.26
CA ALA A 234 46.50 3.50 35.63
C ALA A 234 47.63 4.20 34.85
N GLY A 235 47.34 5.21 34.01
CA GLY A 235 48.40 5.98 33.33
C GLY A 235 47.89 6.91 32.25
N ALA A 236 48.69 7.96 31.95
CA ALA A 236 48.41 8.82 30.81
C ALA A 236 48.52 8.00 29.50
N ARG A 237 47.46 8.01 28.68
CA ARG A 237 47.39 7.34 27.36
C ARG A 237 47.24 5.80 27.38
N HIS A 238 46.68 5.21 28.46
CA HIS A 238 46.28 3.81 28.49
C HIS A 238 44.80 3.69 28.26
N TYR A 239 44.42 2.87 27.27
CA TYR A 239 43.04 2.63 26.87
C TYR A 239 42.80 1.13 26.77
N GLU A 240 41.56 0.73 26.95
CA GLU A 240 41.06 -0.63 26.65
C GLU A 240 40.01 -0.51 25.58
N ILE A 241 40.15 -1.33 24.56
CA ILE A 241 39.18 -1.46 23.48
C ILE A 241 38.48 -2.78 23.72
N MET A 242 37.16 -2.73 23.93
CA MET A 242 36.33 -3.91 24.13
C MET A 242 35.49 -4.10 22.86
N ILE A 243 35.57 -5.32 22.30
CA ILE A 243 34.81 -5.69 21.09
C ILE A 243 34.02 -6.93 21.44
N SER A 244 32.71 -6.84 21.35
CA SER A 244 31.80 -8.00 21.47
C SER A 244 31.42 -8.50 20.11
N VAL A 245 31.71 -9.78 19.82
CA VAL A 245 31.40 -10.46 18.55
C VAL A 245 30.45 -11.58 18.83
N LYS A 246 29.36 -11.67 18.04
CA LYS A 246 28.36 -12.76 18.16
C LYS A 246 28.20 -13.50 16.85
N ASN A 247 28.21 -14.82 16.95
CA ASN A 247 27.81 -15.71 15.89
C ASN A 247 26.29 -15.93 15.96
N PHE A 248 25.55 -15.39 14.99
CA PHE A 248 24.09 -15.55 14.88
C PHE A 248 23.69 -16.78 14.09
N THR A 249 24.67 -17.59 13.61
CA THR A 249 24.39 -18.77 12.80
C THR A 249 24.11 -20.00 13.69
N SER A 250 23.49 -21.01 13.10
CA SER A 250 23.26 -22.32 13.76
C SER A 250 24.45 -23.29 13.64
N ARG A 251 25.59 -22.84 13.09
CA ARG A 251 26.79 -23.63 12.88
C ARG A 251 28.03 -22.93 13.44
N PRO A 252 29.08 -23.71 13.84
CA PRO A 252 30.36 -23.09 14.21
C PRO A 252 30.96 -22.36 13.00
N LEU A 253 31.57 -21.22 13.27
CA LEU A 253 32.13 -20.36 12.22
C LEU A 253 33.50 -19.85 12.64
N ARG A 254 34.40 -19.77 11.64
CA ARG A 254 35.71 -19.13 11.79
C ARG A 254 35.71 -17.82 11.01
N THR A 255 36.02 -16.73 11.68
CA THR A 255 36.01 -15.38 11.09
C THR A 255 37.21 -14.54 11.55
N PRO A 256 37.85 -13.80 10.66
CA PRO A 256 38.88 -12.85 11.07
C PRO A 256 38.23 -11.60 11.68
N VAL A 257 38.77 -11.14 12.80
CA VAL A 257 38.50 -9.84 13.38
C VAL A 257 39.71 -8.97 13.17
N THR A 258 39.52 -7.84 12.52
CA THR A 258 40.58 -6.87 12.26
C THR A 258 40.24 -5.56 12.95
N LEU A 259 41.16 -5.06 13.75
CA LEU A 259 41.07 -3.74 14.35
C LEU A 259 42.10 -2.81 13.72
N THR A 260 41.60 -1.70 13.17
CA THR A 260 42.42 -0.68 12.52
C THR A 260 42.33 0.64 13.31
N ILE A 261 43.44 1.28 13.55
CA ILE A 261 43.49 2.57 14.21
C ILE A 261 44.15 3.57 13.24
N GLY A 262 43.37 4.58 12.79
CA GLY A 262 43.71 5.39 11.65
C GLY A 262 43.84 4.53 10.39
N GLU A 263 44.94 4.65 9.63
CA GLU A 263 45.18 3.84 8.43
C GLU A 263 45.96 2.54 8.73
N LYS A 264 46.38 2.34 9.98
CA LYS A 264 47.24 1.21 10.34
C LYS A 264 46.43 0.06 10.93
N LYS A 265 46.55 -1.11 10.34
CA LYS A 265 46.06 -2.37 10.92
C LYS A 265 46.85 -2.67 12.19
N TRP A 266 46.12 -2.80 13.31
CA TRP A 266 46.73 -2.98 14.63
C TRP A 266 46.62 -4.41 15.12
N ILE A 267 45.46 -5.04 14.97
CA ILE A 267 45.21 -6.45 15.37
C ILE A 267 44.48 -7.17 14.23
N GLU A 268 44.85 -8.42 14.04
CA GLU A 268 44.13 -9.37 13.22
C GLU A 268 44.15 -10.72 13.94
N GLU A 269 42.98 -11.19 14.31
CA GLU A 269 42.79 -12.45 15.03
C GLU A 269 41.67 -13.26 14.36
N ASN A 270 41.91 -14.59 14.19
CA ASN A 270 40.90 -15.49 13.71
C ASN A 270 40.13 -16.06 14.89
N LEU A 271 38.85 -15.75 14.99
CA LEU A 271 37.97 -16.27 16.01
C LEU A 271 37.22 -17.51 15.51
N GLU A 272 37.18 -18.54 16.34
CA GLU A 272 36.28 -19.66 16.20
C GLU A 272 35.12 -19.46 17.20
N LEU A 273 33.92 -19.37 16.69
CA LEU A 273 32.74 -19.14 17.48
C LEU A 273 31.75 -20.30 17.28
N SER A 274 31.30 -20.89 18.36
CA SER A 274 30.22 -21.87 18.36
C SER A 274 28.89 -21.25 17.93
N PRO A 275 27.88 -22.04 17.58
CA PRO A 275 26.55 -21.52 17.27
C PRO A 275 26.02 -20.61 18.39
N GLN A 276 25.51 -19.43 18.05
CA GLN A 276 24.93 -18.43 18.98
C GLN A 276 25.90 -17.91 20.05
N GLU A 277 27.19 -18.25 19.97
CA GLU A 277 28.21 -17.77 20.93
C GLU A 277 28.45 -16.27 20.80
N SER A 278 28.54 -15.60 21.94
CA SER A 278 29.04 -14.23 22.06
C SER A 278 30.40 -14.26 22.74
N ARG A 279 31.38 -13.62 22.12
CA ARG A 279 32.75 -13.50 22.69
C ARG A 279 33.14 -12.05 22.84
N VAL A 280 33.68 -11.72 23.99
CA VAL A 280 34.23 -10.39 24.28
C VAL A 280 35.73 -10.45 24.17
N LEU A 281 36.31 -9.55 23.37
CA LEU A 281 37.71 -9.37 23.15
C LEU A 281 38.12 -8.05 23.84
N ILE A 282 39.20 -8.05 24.58
CA ILE A 282 39.71 -6.86 25.26
C ILE A 282 41.16 -6.66 24.86
N TYR A 283 41.45 -5.51 24.29
CA TYR A 283 42.77 -5.15 23.80
C TYR A 283 43.27 -3.89 24.50
N PRO A 284 44.43 -3.96 25.23
CA PRO A 284 45.03 -2.78 25.80
C PRO A 284 45.70 -1.96 24.69
N TYR A 285 45.37 -0.67 24.59
CA TYR A 285 45.97 0.25 23.64
C TYR A 285 46.79 1.36 24.36
N ARG A 286 48.02 1.58 23.90
CA ARG A 286 48.88 2.66 24.36
C ARG A 286 49.19 3.57 23.18
N GLY A 287 48.66 4.77 23.18
CA GLY A 287 48.88 5.72 22.09
C GLY A 287 48.11 7.02 22.28
N ALA A 288 48.43 8.01 21.45
CA ALA A 288 47.60 9.18 21.30
C ALA A 288 46.45 8.86 20.37
N LEU A 289 45.25 9.29 20.72
CA LEU A 289 44.15 9.39 19.79
C LEU A 289 44.35 10.66 18.99
N GLY A 290 44.54 10.54 17.69
CA GLY A 290 44.65 11.69 16.80
C GLY A 290 43.33 12.44 16.68
#